data_5e7b634991a1195c9482d0e51ec22d9d
#
_entry.id   5e7b634991a1195c9482d0e51ec22d9d
#
_cell.length_a   1.000
_cell.length_b   1.000
_cell.length_c   1.000
_cell.angle_alpha   90.00
_cell.angle_beta   90.00
_cell.angle_gamma   90.00
#
_symmetry.space_group_name_H-M   'P 1'
#
loop_
_entity.id
_entity.type
_entity.pdbx_description
1 polymer ?
#
loop_
_entity_poly.entity_id
_entity_poly.type
_entity_poly.pdbx_seq_one_letter_code
_entity_poly.pdbx_strand_id
1 'polypeptide(L)'
;MAKGVRLKDKDGPVYPCPFFPVGSIYMSVNSTNPSTYFGGTWVEIQGRFLLGRSASYAAGSQGGEASHTLTSNEMPSHNHSMASGGAHTHYLDYRDKFRIDASGRGLNGYGMTGNRGDTSMTNSAGSHTHTINATGGGAAHNNMPPYLAVYIWKRTA
;
A
#
# COMPACT_ATOMS: atom_id res chain seq x y z
N MET A 1 -27.36 8.28 42.88
CA MET A 1 -27.02 9.39 41.97
C MET A 1 -25.76 10.04 42.51
N ALA A 2 -24.66 9.97 41.78
CA ALA A 2 -23.43 10.66 42.15
C ALA A 2 -23.69 12.18 42.01
N LYS A 3 -23.61 12.89 43.15
CA LYS A 3 -23.69 14.34 43.12
C LYS A 3 -22.42 14.88 42.46
N GLY A 4 -22.52 15.41 41.25
CA GLY A 4 -21.42 16.15 40.64
C GLY A 4 -20.93 17.24 41.60
N VAL A 5 -19.61 17.40 41.71
CA VAL A 5 -18.99 18.48 42.45
C VAL A 5 -19.36 19.78 41.75
N ARG A 6 -20.34 20.50 42.30
CA ARG A 6 -20.60 21.87 41.88
C ARG A 6 -19.88 22.77 42.92
N LEU A 7 -18.97 23.60 42.43
CA LEU A 7 -18.47 24.71 43.22
C LEU A 7 -19.62 25.70 43.38
N LYS A 8 -20.39 25.51 44.41
CA LYS A 8 -21.48 26.40 44.80
C LYS A 8 -21.08 27.12 46.07
N ASP A 9 -20.95 28.39 45.99
CA ASP A 9 -20.96 29.22 47.21
C ASP A 9 -22.35 29.13 47.84
N LYS A 10 -22.43 29.13 49.15
CA LYS A 10 -23.62 28.78 49.93
C LYS A 10 -24.89 29.56 49.56
N ASP A 11 -24.73 30.74 48.95
CA ASP A 11 -25.81 31.64 48.53
C ASP A 11 -25.48 32.38 47.19
N GLY A 12 -24.50 31.94 46.41
CA GLY A 12 -24.02 32.63 45.24
C GLY A 12 -24.30 31.92 43.92
N PRO A 13 -24.02 32.59 42.77
CA PRO A 13 -24.19 32.02 41.44
C PRO A 13 -23.32 30.78 41.25
N VAL A 14 -23.84 29.81 40.52
CA VAL A 14 -23.07 28.62 40.10
C VAL A 14 -21.93 29.09 39.19
N TYR A 15 -20.72 29.08 39.69
CA TYR A 15 -19.53 29.36 38.89
C TYR A 15 -19.34 28.25 37.84
N PRO A 16 -19.05 28.57 36.59
CA PRO A 16 -18.68 27.56 35.61
C PRO A 16 -17.45 26.82 36.14
N CYS A 17 -17.44 25.48 36.00
CA CYS A 17 -16.32 24.66 36.43
C CYS A 17 -15.02 25.16 35.79
N PRO A 18 -14.05 25.71 36.56
CA PRO A 18 -12.85 26.33 35.99
C PRO A 18 -11.91 25.33 35.35
N PHE A 19 -12.11 24.02 35.58
CA PHE A 19 -11.23 22.97 35.11
C PHE A 19 -11.37 22.63 33.61
N PHE A 20 -12.49 22.99 33.01
CA PHE A 20 -12.76 22.73 31.60
C PHE A 20 -13.31 23.98 30.90
N PRO A 21 -12.46 24.93 30.52
CA PRO A 21 -12.90 26.08 29.71
C PRO A 21 -13.42 25.62 28.34
N VAL A 22 -14.15 26.48 27.63
CA VAL A 22 -14.57 26.21 26.23
C VAL A 22 -13.35 25.85 25.38
N GLY A 23 -13.46 24.76 24.60
CA GLY A 23 -12.35 24.18 23.83
C GLY A 23 -11.64 23.01 24.52
N SER A 24 -11.87 22.78 25.82
CA SER A 24 -11.29 21.63 26.53
C SER A 24 -11.76 20.31 25.97
N ILE A 25 -10.87 19.30 26.06
CA ILE A 25 -11.14 17.91 25.72
C ILE A 25 -11.25 17.11 27.02
N TYR A 26 -12.29 16.27 27.11
CA TYR A 26 -12.50 15.30 28.18
C TYR A 26 -12.54 13.90 27.59
N MET A 27 -11.86 12.95 28.22
CA MET A 27 -11.81 11.55 27.78
C MET A 27 -12.23 10.62 28.91
N SER A 28 -13.03 9.61 28.58
CA SER A 28 -13.49 8.61 29.55
C SER A 28 -13.89 7.31 28.83
N VAL A 29 -13.76 6.19 29.51
CA VAL A 29 -14.39 4.92 29.09
C VAL A 29 -15.90 4.92 29.39
N ASN A 30 -16.40 5.90 30.17
CA ASN A 30 -17.83 6.06 30.48
C ASN A 30 -18.47 6.94 29.41
N SER A 31 -19.63 6.50 28.90
CA SER A 31 -20.42 7.19 27.87
C SER A 31 -21.17 8.42 28.36
N THR A 32 -21.18 8.70 29.66
CA THR A 32 -21.93 9.83 30.23
C THR A 32 -21.41 11.16 29.69
N ASN A 33 -22.29 11.97 29.12
CA ASN A 33 -21.95 13.32 28.64
C ASN A 33 -21.40 14.16 29.82
N PRO A 34 -20.23 14.79 29.66
CA PRO A 34 -19.59 15.59 30.70
C PRO A 34 -20.44 16.76 31.21
N SER A 35 -21.42 17.21 30.45
CA SER A 35 -22.38 18.24 30.93
C SER A 35 -23.08 17.86 32.23
N THR A 36 -23.25 16.56 32.50
CA THR A 36 -23.85 16.06 33.72
C THR A 36 -22.99 16.38 34.95
N TYR A 37 -21.67 16.45 34.76
CA TYR A 37 -20.72 16.67 35.84
C TYR A 37 -20.26 18.14 35.92
N PHE A 38 -20.00 18.74 34.74
CA PHE A 38 -19.34 20.04 34.63
C PHE A 38 -20.25 21.16 34.08
N GLY A 39 -21.47 20.80 33.69
CA GLY A 39 -22.35 21.74 32.95
C GLY A 39 -21.80 22.09 31.56
N GLY A 40 -22.42 23.09 30.92
CA GLY A 40 -22.04 23.52 29.58
C GLY A 40 -22.50 22.57 28.47
N THR A 41 -22.06 22.84 27.24
CA THR A 41 -22.38 22.05 26.06
C THR A 41 -21.15 21.30 25.59
N TRP A 42 -21.32 20.01 25.33
CA TRP A 42 -20.24 19.11 24.92
C TRP A 42 -20.65 18.35 23.67
N VAL A 43 -19.71 18.25 22.73
CA VAL A 43 -19.87 17.49 21.49
C VAL A 43 -18.88 16.35 21.48
N GLU A 44 -19.34 15.16 21.16
CA GLU A 44 -18.51 13.96 21.06
C GLU A 44 -17.64 14.00 19.80
N ILE A 45 -16.38 13.61 19.94
CA ILE A 45 -15.43 13.40 18.85
C ILE A 45 -15.35 11.90 18.61
N GLN A 46 -15.81 11.45 17.45
CA GLN A 46 -15.86 10.02 17.11
C GLN A 46 -14.87 9.67 16.00
N GLY A 47 -14.30 8.45 16.06
CA GLY A 47 -13.45 7.88 15.00
C GLY A 47 -12.18 8.68 14.72
N ARG A 48 -11.63 9.39 15.72
CA ARG A 48 -10.44 10.24 15.59
C ARG A 48 -9.41 9.97 16.66
N PHE A 49 -8.13 9.98 16.26
CA PHE A 49 -7.02 10.15 17.19
C PHE A 49 -6.79 11.65 17.43
N LEU A 50 -6.33 11.99 18.63
CA LEU A 50 -5.94 13.36 18.93
C LEU A 50 -4.47 13.57 18.56
N LEU A 51 -4.22 14.61 17.78
CA LEU A 51 -2.88 15.04 17.38
C LEU A 51 -2.54 16.38 18.04
N GLY A 52 -1.36 16.51 18.59
CA GLY A 52 -0.85 17.78 19.09
C GLY A 52 -0.74 18.81 17.94
N ARG A 53 -1.19 20.03 18.18
CA ARG A 53 -1.11 21.16 17.23
C ARG A 53 0.34 21.45 16.85
N SER A 54 0.59 21.76 15.58
CA SER A 54 1.87 22.26 15.07
C SER A 54 1.66 23.37 14.03
N ALA A 55 2.74 23.89 13.45
CA ALA A 55 2.63 24.84 12.33
C ALA A 55 1.91 24.24 11.12
N SER A 56 2.11 22.94 10.85
CA SER A 56 1.47 22.22 9.74
C SER A 56 0.07 21.71 10.08
N TYR A 57 -0.28 21.59 11.37
CA TYR A 57 -1.56 21.08 11.84
C TYR A 57 -2.21 22.07 12.77
N ALA A 58 -3.08 22.92 12.22
CA ALA A 58 -3.79 23.93 12.99
C ALA A 58 -4.75 23.30 14.00
N ALA A 59 -5.00 23.99 15.12
CA ALA A 59 -5.96 23.53 16.12
C ALA A 59 -7.36 23.38 15.48
N GLY A 60 -7.99 22.23 15.67
CA GLY A 60 -9.30 21.88 15.12
C GLY A 60 -9.29 21.37 13.67
N SER A 61 -8.14 21.36 12.98
CA SER A 61 -8.03 20.69 11.67
C SER A 61 -8.24 19.18 11.78
N GLN A 62 -8.68 18.58 10.70
CA GLN A 62 -8.95 17.14 10.63
C GLN A 62 -8.25 16.55 9.40
N GLY A 63 -7.82 15.31 9.50
CA GLY A 63 -7.14 14.60 8.43
C GLY A 63 -6.86 13.15 8.78
N GLY A 64 -6.08 12.50 7.91
CA GLY A 64 -5.73 11.08 8.04
C GLY A 64 -6.85 10.13 7.60
N GLU A 65 -6.48 8.88 7.46
CA GLU A 65 -7.37 7.79 7.05
C GLU A 65 -7.06 6.52 7.86
N ALA A 66 -8.09 5.77 8.20
CA ALA A 66 -7.96 4.54 8.99
C ALA A 66 -7.54 3.33 8.13
N SER A 67 -7.74 3.41 6.84
CA SER A 67 -7.42 2.36 5.88
C SER A 67 -6.90 2.99 4.60
N HIS A 68 -5.80 2.50 4.07
CA HIS A 68 -5.12 3.06 2.91
C HIS A 68 -4.82 2.01 1.85
N THR A 69 -5.06 2.35 0.58
CA THR A 69 -4.62 1.54 -0.57
C THR A 69 -3.41 2.21 -1.20
N LEU A 70 -2.29 1.48 -1.25
CA LEU A 70 -1.05 2.01 -1.82
C LEU A 70 -1.22 2.42 -3.27
N THR A 71 -0.77 3.60 -3.61
CA THR A 71 -0.59 4.07 -4.98
C THR A 71 0.77 3.66 -5.53
N SER A 72 0.96 3.71 -6.85
CA SER A 72 2.26 3.43 -7.47
C SER A 72 3.38 4.33 -6.97
N ASN A 73 3.07 5.58 -6.61
CA ASN A 73 4.06 6.54 -6.11
C ASN A 73 4.50 6.27 -4.67
N GLU A 74 3.74 5.50 -3.92
CA GLU A 74 4.04 5.14 -2.52
C GLU A 74 4.82 3.83 -2.40
N MET A 75 4.95 3.10 -3.51
CA MET A 75 5.80 1.91 -3.55
C MET A 75 7.27 2.30 -3.76
N PRO A 76 8.21 1.67 -3.05
CA PRO A 76 9.63 1.82 -3.35
C PRO A 76 9.92 1.47 -4.81
N SER A 77 10.84 2.21 -5.44
CA SER A 77 11.31 1.85 -6.77
C SER A 77 11.94 0.45 -6.75
N HIS A 78 11.44 -0.43 -7.61
CA HIS A 78 11.94 -1.79 -7.72
C HIS A 78 11.91 -2.25 -9.18
N ASN A 79 12.70 -3.28 -9.50
CA ASN A 79 12.72 -3.94 -10.80
C ASN A 79 12.61 -5.46 -10.62
N HIS A 80 12.22 -6.12 -11.68
CA HIS A 80 12.22 -7.58 -11.74
C HIS A 80 13.30 -8.02 -12.72
N SER A 81 14.20 -8.91 -12.28
CA SER A 81 15.11 -9.60 -13.17
C SER A 81 14.46 -10.90 -13.65
N MET A 82 14.55 -11.14 -14.94
CA MET A 82 14.17 -12.44 -15.50
C MET A 82 15.42 -13.29 -15.71
N ALA A 83 15.37 -14.54 -15.32
CA ALA A 83 16.39 -15.49 -15.70
C ALA A 83 16.44 -15.62 -17.23
N SER A 84 17.64 -15.78 -17.78
CA SER A 84 17.80 -16.08 -19.19
C SER A 84 16.94 -17.30 -19.56
N GLY A 85 16.23 -17.22 -20.68
CA GLY A 85 15.34 -18.28 -21.18
C GLY A 85 16.06 -19.60 -21.54
N GLY A 86 17.31 -19.75 -21.11
CA GLY A 86 18.15 -20.89 -21.43
C GLY A 86 18.73 -20.82 -22.87
N ALA A 87 19.89 -21.42 -23.02
CA ALA A 87 20.45 -21.69 -24.34
C ALA A 87 19.81 -22.97 -24.88
N HIS A 88 19.31 -22.91 -26.10
CA HIS A 88 18.84 -24.11 -26.80
C HIS A 88 19.52 -24.20 -28.15
N THR A 89 19.73 -25.42 -28.60
CA THR A 89 20.36 -25.72 -29.89
C THR A 89 19.36 -26.44 -30.77
N HIS A 90 19.35 -26.07 -32.03
CA HIS A 90 18.63 -26.81 -33.04
C HIS A 90 19.59 -27.79 -33.74
N TYR A 91 19.18 -29.03 -33.80
CA TYR A 91 19.88 -30.03 -34.57
C TYR A 91 19.23 -30.14 -35.94
N LEU A 92 19.99 -29.91 -37.01
CA LEU A 92 19.59 -30.27 -38.34
C LEU A 92 20.01 -31.73 -38.60
N ASP A 93 19.06 -32.62 -38.77
CA ASP A 93 19.35 -34.00 -39.13
C ASP A 93 19.66 -34.05 -40.62
N TYR A 94 20.94 -34.12 -40.93
CA TYR A 94 21.41 -34.20 -42.31
C TYR A 94 21.41 -35.63 -42.89
N ARG A 95 20.90 -36.64 -42.15
CA ARG A 95 21.02 -38.03 -42.53
C ARG A 95 20.37 -38.39 -43.85
N ASP A 96 19.41 -37.64 -44.27
CA ASP A 96 18.61 -37.98 -45.48
C ASP A 96 18.95 -37.19 -46.72
N LYS A 97 19.83 -36.22 -46.66
CA LYS A 97 20.02 -35.29 -47.81
C LYS A 97 21.44 -35.25 -48.41
N PHE A 98 22.35 -36.00 -47.84
CA PHE A 98 23.70 -36.07 -48.39
C PHE A 98 23.90 -37.42 -49.05
N ARG A 99 23.32 -37.59 -50.26
CA ARG A 99 23.72 -38.66 -51.14
C ARG A 99 24.90 -38.16 -51.98
N ILE A 100 26.04 -38.82 -51.81
CA ILE A 100 27.19 -38.68 -52.71
C ILE A 100 27.16 -39.84 -53.69
N ASP A 101 27.45 -39.58 -54.94
CA ASP A 101 27.65 -40.62 -55.96
C ASP A 101 28.98 -41.34 -55.71
N ALA A 102 29.22 -42.40 -56.40
CA ALA A 102 30.47 -43.20 -56.31
C ALA A 102 31.74 -42.37 -56.67
N SER A 103 31.57 -41.16 -57.20
CA SER A 103 32.64 -40.22 -57.53
C SER A 103 32.80 -39.11 -56.50
N GLY A 104 32.07 -39.19 -55.37
CA GLY A 104 32.11 -38.17 -54.32
C GLY A 104 31.35 -36.87 -54.65
N ARG A 105 30.47 -36.87 -55.64
CA ARG A 105 29.67 -35.73 -56.00
C ARG A 105 28.30 -35.76 -55.31
N GLY A 106 27.96 -34.69 -54.68
CA GLY A 106 26.64 -34.52 -54.08
C GLY A 106 25.53 -34.54 -55.13
N LEU A 107 24.59 -35.45 -55.02
CA LEU A 107 23.49 -35.69 -55.93
C LEU A 107 22.26 -34.83 -55.68
N ASN A 108 22.37 -33.60 -55.32
CA ASN A 108 21.17 -32.73 -55.38
C ASN A 108 21.49 -31.26 -55.52
N GLY A 109 20.83 -30.70 -56.48
CA GLY A 109 20.93 -29.36 -57.00
C GLY A 109 20.43 -28.23 -56.06
N TYR A 110 20.74 -28.33 -54.82
CA TYR A 110 20.77 -27.18 -53.94
C TYR A 110 22.23 -26.90 -53.66
N GLY A 111 22.75 -25.95 -54.39
CA GLY A 111 24.13 -25.51 -54.28
C GLY A 111 24.43 -24.99 -52.88
N MET A 112 24.89 -25.89 -52.01
CA MET A 112 25.64 -25.45 -50.87
C MET A 112 27.12 -25.44 -51.27
N THR A 113 27.54 -24.37 -51.92
CA THR A 113 28.94 -23.98 -52.00
C THR A 113 29.34 -23.43 -50.65
N GLY A 114 29.37 -24.30 -49.65
CA GLY A 114 29.85 -23.95 -48.32
C GLY A 114 31.20 -24.58 -48.08
N ASN A 115 32.18 -23.77 -47.75
CA ASN A 115 33.49 -24.20 -47.24
C ASN A 115 33.32 -25.17 -46.08
N ARG A 116 34.17 -26.17 -46.00
CA ARG A 116 34.28 -27.09 -44.84
C ARG A 116 34.64 -26.33 -43.56
N GLY A 117 33.71 -25.74 -42.91
CA GLY A 117 33.92 -24.91 -41.74
C GLY A 117 32.72 -24.04 -41.42
N ASP A 118 31.75 -24.03 -42.28
CA ASP A 118 30.51 -23.28 -42.05
C ASP A 118 29.65 -24.12 -41.06
N THR A 119 29.68 -23.72 -39.82
CA THR A 119 28.65 -24.14 -38.88
C THR A 119 27.35 -23.63 -39.43
N SER A 120 26.50 -24.53 -39.93
CA SER A 120 25.22 -24.18 -40.51
C SER A 120 24.45 -23.37 -39.45
N MET A 121 24.39 -22.10 -39.69
CA MET A 121 23.64 -21.21 -38.86
C MET A 121 22.17 -21.50 -39.07
N THR A 122 21.51 -21.92 -38.01
CA THR A 122 20.05 -21.84 -37.99
C THR A 122 19.65 -20.40 -38.13
N ASN A 123 18.69 -20.10 -38.97
CA ASN A 123 18.11 -18.76 -39.05
C ASN A 123 17.73 -18.34 -37.61
N SER A 124 17.81 -17.02 -37.35
CA SER A 124 17.41 -16.44 -36.08
C SER A 124 16.12 -17.11 -35.58
N ALA A 125 16.17 -17.69 -34.39
CA ALA A 125 15.03 -18.38 -33.79
C ALA A 125 13.92 -17.44 -33.31
N GLY A 126 13.85 -16.24 -33.86
CA GLY A 126 12.86 -15.24 -33.55
C GLY A 126 13.06 -14.62 -32.12
N SER A 127 12.53 -13.43 -31.94
CA SER A 127 12.40 -12.83 -30.63
C SER A 127 11.15 -13.39 -29.94
N HIS A 128 11.27 -13.70 -28.65
CA HIS A 128 10.13 -14.05 -27.83
C HIS A 128 10.07 -13.14 -26.61
N THR A 129 8.90 -12.96 -26.06
CA THR A 129 8.66 -12.16 -24.86
C THR A 129 8.16 -13.03 -23.73
N HIS A 130 8.52 -12.66 -22.52
CA HIS A 130 7.96 -13.29 -21.33
C HIS A 130 6.93 -12.36 -20.70
N THR A 131 5.83 -12.90 -20.27
CA THR A 131 4.84 -12.17 -19.49
C THR A 131 5.16 -12.29 -18.02
N ILE A 132 5.35 -11.16 -17.35
CA ILE A 132 5.43 -11.09 -15.89
C ILE A 132 4.03 -10.80 -15.40
N ASN A 133 3.41 -11.74 -14.72
CA ASN A 133 2.09 -11.54 -14.13
C ASN A 133 2.18 -10.56 -12.98
N ALA A 134 1.16 -9.70 -12.86
CA ALA A 134 1.03 -8.83 -11.70
C ALA A 134 0.86 -9.67 -10.43
N THR A 135 1.54 -9.27 -9.37
CA THR A 135 1.42 -9.85 -8.03
C THR A 135 0.95 -8.79 -7.06
N GLY A 136 -0.05 -9.13 -6.25
CA GLY A 136 -0.67 -8.22 -5.29
C GLY A 136 -2.16 -8.06 -5.54
N GLY A 137 -2.93 -7.86 -4.46
CA GLY A 137 -4.38 -7.79 -4.51
C GLY A 137 -4.96 -6.38 -4.59
N GLY A 138 -4.14 -5.33 -4.47
CA GLY A 138 -4.60 -3.94 -4.41
C GLY A 138 -5.55 -3.64 -3.24
N ALA A 139 -5.62 -4.51 -2.23
CA ALA A 139 -6.47 -4.31 -1.08
C ALA A 139 -5.90 -3.23 -0.15
N ALA A 140 -6.80 -2.48 0.48
CA ALA A 140 -6.40 -1.53 1.50
C ALA A 140 -5.84 -2.24 2.72
N HIS A 141 -4.82 -1.66 3.34
CA HIS A 141 -4.26 -2.12 4.60
C HIS A 141 -4.74 -1.24 5.77
N ASN A 142 -4.74 -1.83 6.97
CA ASN A 142 -5.05 -1.09 8.19
C ASN A 142 -3.93 -0.11 8.51
N ASN A 143 -4.29 1.16 8.70
CA ASN A 143 -3.37 2.25 9.02
C ASN A 143 -3.45 2.69 10.50
N MET A 144 -4.24 1.97 11.30
CA MET A 144 -4.42 2.29 12.73
C MET A 144 -3.42 1.51 13.59
N PRO A 145 -2.68 2.18 14.50
CA PRO A 145 -1.89 1.49 15.53
C PRO A 145 -2.81 0.77 16.54
N PRO A 146 -2.28 -0.12 17.39
CA PRO A 146 -3.05 -0.64 18.52
C PRO A 146 -3.63 0.51 19.36
N TYR A 147 -4.91 0.43 19.69
CA TYR A 147 -5.62 1.51 20.39
C TYR A 147 -6.55 1.01 21.49
N LEU A 148 -6.87 1.91 22.39
CA LEU A 148 -8.00 1.79 23.31
C LEU A 148 -9.05 2.82 22.93
N ALA A 149 -10.24 2.38 22.59
CA ALA A 149 -11.36 3.28 22.29
C ALA A 149 -11.93 3.88 23.58
N VAL A 150 -12.06 5.18 23.60
CA VAL A 150 -12.66 5.95 24.70
C VAL A 150 -13.62 6.98 24.13
N TYR A 151 -14.58 7.44 24.95
CA TYR A 151 -15.40 8.59 24.62
C TYR A 151 -14.54 9.86 24.76
N ILE A 152 -14.53 10.65 23.71
CA ILE A 152 -13.81 11.94 23.64
C ILE A 152 -14.83 13.04 23.44
N TRP A 153 -14.84 14.01 24.33
CA TRP A 153 -15.79 15.12 24.31
C TRP A 153 -15.04 16.44 24.23
N LYS A 154 -15.53 17.36 23.37
CA LYS A 154 -15.05 18.73 23.31
C LYS A 154 -16.10 19.68 23.89
N ARG A 155 -15.70 20.52 24.84
CA ARG A 155 -16.58 21.58 25.34
C ARG A 155 -16.75 22.68 24.32
N THR A 156 -18.00 23.06 23.99
CA THR A 156 -18.34 24.08 22.99
C THR A 156 -18.99 25.32 23.61
N ALA A 157 -19.59 25.20 24.77
CA ALA A 157 -20.17 26.33 25.55
C ALA A 157 -20.15 26.04 27.04
#